data_c34bc4b000f1c0342b9349ceefb9e63d
#
_entry.id   c34bc4b000f1c0342b9349ceefb9e63d
#
_cell.length_a   1.000
_cell.length_b   1.000
_cell.length_c   1.000
_cell.angle_alpha   90.00
_cell.angle_beta   90.00
_cell.angle_gamma   90.00
#
_symmetry.space_group_name_H-M   'P 1'
#
loop_
_entity.id
_entity.type
_entity.pdbx_description
1 polymer ?
#
loop_
_entity_poly.entity_id
_entity_poly.type
_entity_poly.pdbx_seq_one_letter_code
_entity_poly.pdbx_strand_id
1 'polypeptide(L)'
;PCRISHAVETLIKNPQALCCGSSEMHIYFKHINKLYQFGPYGPNHATAATFAFWRRLLDDTQYEDYVCVGEEKTFLKNYTVPFAQLDTLKTILVFSHVHNSFDKKTLLDNPNQFVKESKYDVSDFVKEPEILNFFLKDIDMVLDQYKPGDPKNKKDVTAYMSMVKKTREEITNHMVKREQKIQQVANQHIINVRAQFENRIAQLTHENIKMKDKIEYLEKKINGLITETIKLRKSSNSKLES
;
A
#
# COMPACT_ATOMS: atom_id res chain seq x y z
N PRO A 1 -0.79 1.11 35.61
CA PRO A 1 -0.57 2.19 36.60
C PRO A 1 0.30 3.33 36.07
N CYS A 2 1.30 3.04 35.20
CA CYS A 2 2.27 4.05 34.74
C CYS A 2 1.83 4.88 33.54
N ARG A 3 0.67 4.63 32.95
CA ARG A 3 0.26 5.27 31.69
C ARG A 3 0.21 6.80 31.76
N ILE A 4 -0.42 7.32 32.80
CA ILE A 4 -0.58 8.77 32.96
C ILE A 4 0.76 9.43 33.23
N SER A 5 1.54 8.92 34.19
CA SER A 5 2.87 9.46 34.50
C SER A 5 3.80 9.41 33.28
N HIS A 6 3.82 8.30 32.55
CA HIS A 6 4.61 8.15 31.32
C HIS A 6 4.23 9.19 30.26
N ALA A 7 2.93 9.42 30.01
CA ALA A 7 2.46 10.41 29.07
C ALA A 7 2.86 11.84 29.46
N VAL A 8 2.66 12.19 30.75
CA VAL A 8 3.04 13.51 31.30
C VAL A 8 4.55 13.73 31.20
N GLU A 9 5.36 12.75 31.63
CA GLU A 9 6.82 12.83 31.51
C GLU A 9 7.28 12.97 30.06
N THR A 10 6.63 12.27 29.12
CA THR A 10 6.96 12.33 27.71
C THR A 10 6.68 13.73 27.16
N LEU A 11 5.55 14.34 27.49
CA LEU A 11 5.23 15.71 27.06
C LEU A 11 6.20 16.74 27.68
N ILE A 12 6.56 16.57 28.95
CA ILE A 12 7.54 17.46 29.60
C ILE A 12 8.93 17.36 28.96
N LYS A 13 9.37 16.14 28.63
CA LYS A 13 10.66 15.91 27.97
C LYS A 13 10.69 16.36 26.51
N ASN A 14 9.54 16.54 25.89
CA ASN A 14 9.39 16.97 24.49
C ASN A 14 8.52 18.24 24.40
N PRO A 15 9.02 19.40 24.84
CA PRO A 15 8.23 20.63 24.97
C PRO A 15 7.69 21.16 23.64
N GLN A 16 8.26 20.75 22.50
CA GLN A 16 7.78 21.05 21.15
C GLN A 16 6.56 20.19 20.77
N ALA A 17 6.35 19.03 21.39
CA ALA A 17 5.20 18.18 21.10
C ALA A 17 3.94 18.75 21.79
N LEU A 18 2.85 18.82 21.03
CA LEU A 18 1.55 19.23 21.55
C LEU A 18 0.69 18.06 21.99
N CYS A 19 0.96 16.89 21.43
CA CYS A 19 0.28 15.63 21.75
C CYS A 19 1.28 14.49 21.83
N CYS A 20 0.96 13.45 22.61
CA CYS A 20 1.67 12.18 22.61
C CYS A 20 0.67 11.02 22.58
N GLY A 21 1.13 9.88 22.10
CA GLY A 21 0.35 8.65 22.00
C GLY A 21 1.20 7.54 21.39
N SER A 22 0.61 6.40 21.07
CA SER A 22 1.31 5.28 20.46
C SER A 22 0.79 4.98 19.08
N SER A 23 1.70 4.94 18.08
CA SER A 23 1.41 4.45 16.73
C SER A 23 1.44 2.92 16.64
N GLU A 24 1.86 2.27 17.71
CA GLU A 24 1.85 0.82 17.86
C GLU A 24 0.82 0.43 18.89
N MET A 25 -0.06 -0.51 18.55
CA MET A 25 -1.13 -1.00 19.42
C MET A 25 -1.11 -2.51 19.44
N HIS A 26 -1.36 -3.08 20.61
CA HIS A 26 -1.51 -4.50 20.79
C HIS A 26 -2.98 -4.85 21.07
N ILE A 27 -3.48 -5.86 20.35
CA ILE A 27 -4.85 -6.38 20.50
C ILE A 27 -4.79 -7.86 20.83
N TYR A 28 -5.36 -8.21 21.98
CA TYR A 28 -5.57 -9.59 22.37
C TYR A 28 -6.87 -10.11 21.75
N PHE A 29 -6.75 -11.16 20.93
CA PHE A 29 -7.86 -11.85 20.26
C PHE A 29 -8.21 -13.11 21.05
N LYS A 30 -9.16 -13.00 21.97
CA LYS A 30 -9.53 -14.10 22.86
C LYS A 30 -9.98 -15.35 22.11
N HIS A 31 -10.70 -15.23 21.00
CA HIS A 31 -11.24 -16.35 20.22
C HIS A 31 -10.15 -17.28 19.62
N ILE A 32 -8.91 -16.79 19.47
CA ILE A 32 -7.74 -17.57 19.02
C ILE A 32 -6.63 -17.59 20.08
N ASN A 33 -6.86 -16.95 21.24
CA ASN A 33 -5.90 -16.85 22.34
C ASN A 33 -4.52 -16.32 21.89
N LYS A 34 -4.52 -15.25 21.08
CA LYS A 34 -3.30 -14.65 20.53
C LYS A 34 -3.29 -13.14 20.67
N LEU A 35 -2.08 -12.61 20.84
CA LEU A 35 -1.82 -11.18 20.87
C LEU A 35 -1.19 -10.76 19.53
N TYR A 36 -1.77 -9.74 18.91
CA TYR A 36 -1.26 -9.17 17.66
C TYR A 36 -0.84 -7.73 17.85
N GLN A 37 0.25 -7.36 17.18
CA GLN A 37 0.74 -6.01 17.08
C GLN A 37 0.23 -5.37 15.78
N PHE A 38 -0.23 -4.13 15.88
CA PHE A 38 -0.65 -3.26 14.78
C PHE A 38 0.22 -2.01 14.77
N GLY A 39 0.86 -1.73 13.67
CA GLY A 39 1.84 -0.65 13.55
C GLY A 39 3.29 -1.10 13.81
N PRO A 40 4.21 -0.13 13.99
CA PRO A 40 3.98 1.33 14.01
C PRO A 40 3.60 1.89 12.64
N TYR A 41 2.60 2.78 12.61
CA TYR A 41 2.10 3.37 11.34
C TYR A 41 2.87 4.61 10.91
N GLY A 42 3.43 5.36 11.82
CA GLY A 42 4.23 6.55 11.53
C GLY A 42 4.56 7.39 12.77
N PRO A 43 5.52 8.32 12.64
CA PRO A 43 6.03 9.08 13.80
C PRO A 43 4.99 10.03 14.41
N ASN A 44 4.08 10.56 13.61
CA ASN A 44 3.02 11.47 14.07
C ASN A 44 1.64 10.79 14.13
N HIS A 45 1.58 9.48 13.89
CA HIS A 45 0.37 8.69 14.02
C HIS A 45 0.26 8.11 15.43
N ALA A 46 -0.95 8.05 15.96
CA ALA A 46 -1.27 7.25 17.15
C ALA A 46 -2.77 6.99 17.22
N THR A 47 -3.15 5.94 17.97
CA THR A 47 -4.55 5.67 18.26
C THR A 47 -5.07 6.68 19.29
N ALA A 48 -6.21 7.31 19.02
CA ALA A 48 -6.81 8.35 19.87
C ALA A 48 -6.96 7.93 21.35
N ALA A 49 -7.26 6.65 21.61
CA ALA A 49 -7.34 6.10 22.96
C ALA A 49 -6.01 6.17 23.74
N THR A 50 -4.88 6.44 23.10
CA THR A 50 -3.57 6.58 23.76
C THR A 50 -3.17 8.03 23.99
N PHE A 51 -3.94 9.02 23.50
CA PHE A 51 -3.57 10.44 23.54
C PHE A 51 -3.44 10.98 24.95
N ALA A 52 -2.42 11.82 25.12
CA ALA A 52 -2.35 12.88 26.08
C ALA A 52 -1.82 14.13 25.37
N PHE A 53 -2.37 15.28 25.69
CA PHE A 53 -2.02 16.52 24.96
C PHE A 53 -2.10 17.74 25.89
N TRP A 54 -1.35 18.76 25.50
CA TRP A 54 -1.46 20.05 26.15
C TRP A 54 -2.80 20.70 25.83
N ARG A 55 -3.47 21.28 26.85
CA ARG A 55 -4.79 21.91 26.67
C ARG A 55 -4.82 22.94 25.54
N ARG A 56 -3.73 23.66 25.34
CA ARG A 56 -3.58 24.63 24.24
C ARG A 56 -3.76 24.04 22.85
N LEU A 57 -3.63 22.71 22.67
CA LEU A 57 -3.92 22.08 21.39
C LEU A 57 -5.40 22.19 21.00
N LEU A 58 -6.29 22.28 21.98
CA LEU A 58 -7.74 22.42 21.77
C LEU A 58 -8.14 23.81 21.22
N ASP A 59 -7.24 24.80 21.28
CA ASP A 59 -7.46 26.09 20.64
C ASP A 59 -7.39 25.97 19.10
N ASP A 60 -6.72 24.95 18.63
CA ASP A 60 -6.41 24.73 17.21
C ASP A 60 -7.10 23.51 16.58
N THR A 61 -7.61 22.59 17.38
CA THR A 61 -8.20 21.33 16.87
C THR A 61 -9.29 20.81 17.81
N GLN A 62 -10.16 19.99 17.22
CA GLN A 62 -11.22 19.28 17.95
C GLN A 62 -11.51 17.94 17.29
N TYR A 63 -12.20 17.07 17.99
CA TYR A 63 -12.78 15.87 17.39
C TYR A 63 -13.94 16.24 16.48
N GLU A 64 -14.11 15.51 15.40
CA GLU A 64 -15.29 15.65 14.55
C GLU A 64 -16.52 15.04 15.22
N ASP A 65 -17.62 15.77 15.23
CA ASP A 65 -18.91 15.23 15.60
C ASP A 65 -19.33 14.12 14.60
N TYR A 66 -20.01 13.09 15.09
CA TYR A 66 -20.55 11.99 14.27
C TYR A 66 -19.53 11.04 13.62
N VAL A 67 -18.23 11.21 13.84
CA VAL A 67 -17.19 10.25 13.41
C VAL A 67 -17.00 9.20 14.50
N CYS A 68 -17.20 7.93 14.16
CA CYS A 68 -17.13 6.82 15.11
C CYS A 68 -15.81 6.02 15.05
N VAL A 69 -14.96 6.25 14.04
CA VAL A 69 -13.66 5.60 13.84
C VAL A 69 -12.72 6.51 13.04
N GLY A 70 -11.43 6.48 13.40
CA GLY A 70 -10.41 7.26 12.71
C GLY A 70 -10.43 8.74 13.08
N GLU A 71 -11.01 9.07 14.22
CA GLU A 71 -11.14 10.42 14.78
C GLU A 71 -9.78 11.09 15.01
N GLU A 72 -8.73 10.30 15.18
CA GLU A 72 -7.37 10.79 15.36
C GLU A 72 -6.84 11.59 14.15
N LYS A 73 -7.30 11.26 12.95
CA LYS A 73 -6.82 11.91 11.72
C LYS A 73 -7.15 13.39 11.70
N THR A 74 -8.38 13.75 12.01
CA THR A 74 -8.82 15.16 12.07
C THR A 74 -8.22 15.85 13.28
N PHE A 75 -8.26 15.22 14.46
CA PHE A 75 -7.69 15.78 15.68
C PHE A 75 -6.20 16.12 15.54
N LEU A 76 -5.43 15.27 14.86
CA LEU A 76 -4.02 15.50 14.57
C LEU A 76 -3.76 16.29 13.26
N LYS A 77 -4.79 16.93 12.68
CA LYS A 77 -4.69 17.73 11.45
C LYS A 77 -3.97 16.99 10.33
N ASN A 78 -4.47 15.79 9.98
CA ASN A 78 -3.80 14.87 9.06
C ASN A 78 -2.36 14.53 9.48
N TYR A 79 -2.14 14.30 10.77
CA TYR A 79 -0.85 13.92 11.37
C TYR A 79 0.26 14.98 11.23
N THR A 80 -0.12 16.26 11.19
CA THR A 80 0.82 17.40 11.14
C THR A 80 1.08 18.02 12.51
N VAL A 81 0.27 17.69 13.51
CA VAL A 81 0.48 18.15 14.89
C VAL A 81 1.82 17.65 15.41
N PRO A 82 2.68 18.49 16.01
CA PRO A 82 3.92 18.08 16.66
C PRO A 82 3.65 17.01 17.72
N PHE A 83 4.27 15.86 17.58
CA PHE A 83 3.87 14.63 18.27
C PHE A 83 5.06 13.91 18.90
N ALA A 84 4.85 13.30 20.08
CA ALA A 84 5.82 12.43 20.72
C ALA A 84 5.25 11.01 20.89
N GLN A 85 6.02 9.99 20.48
CA GLN A 85 5.62 8.60 20.61
C GLN A 85 5.79 8.10 22.07
N LEU A 86 4.79 7.35 22.53
CA LEU A 86 4.82 6.65 23.81
C LEU A 86 5.33 5.22 23.65
N ASP A 87 5.96 4.71 24.69
CA ASP A 87 6.25 3.28 24.82
C ASP A 87 4.93 2.47 24.86
N THR A 88 4.74 1.59 23.87
CA THR A 88 3.50 0.83 23.72
C THR A 88 3.14 -0.01 24.93
N LEU A 89 4.13 -0.57 25.67
CA LEU A 89 3.92 -1.34 26.89
C LEU A 89 3.38 -0.51 28.06
N LYS A 90 3.47 0.82 27.96
CA LYS A 90 2.99 1.77 28.97
C LYS A 90 1.72 2.49 28.55
N THR A 91 1.08 2.05 27.47
CA THR A 91 -0.16 2.65 26.95
C THR A 91 -1.38 1.80 27.29
N ILE A 92 -1.94 1.13 26.29
CA ILE A 92 -3.13 0.29 26.44
C ILE A 92 -2.91 -1.06 25.78
N LEU A 93 -3.49 -2.09 26.39
CA LEU A 93 -3.80 -3.36 25.75
C LEU A 93 -5.26 -3.34 25.33
N VAL A 94 -5.52 -3.55 24.03
CA VAL A 94 -6.89 -3.65 23.53
C VAL A 94 -7.37 -5.08 23.65
N PHE A 95 -8.59 -5.25 24.11
CA PHE A 95 -9.24 -6.55 24.21
C PHE A 95 -10.31 -6.69 23.12
N SER A 96 -10.20 -7.71 22.27
CA SER A 96 -11.19 -8.01 21.24
C SER A 96 -12.29 -8.92 21.80
N HIS A 97 -13.52 -8.42 21.81
CA HIS A 97 -14.72 -9.14 22.30
C HIS A 97 -15.95 -8.81 21.46
N VAL A 98 -17.02 -9.58 21.65
CA VAL A 98 -18.27 -9.49 20.86
C VAL A 98 -19.01 -8.15 20.95
N HIS A 99 -18.79 -7.41 22.04
CA HIS A 99 -19.42 -6.08 22.26
C HIS A 99 -18.58 -4.91 21.72
N ASN A 100 -17.46 -5.16 21.02
CA ASN A 100 -16.78 -4.08 20.32
C ASN A 100 -17.70 -3.50 19.24
N SER A 101 -17.80 -2.19 19.15
CA SER A 101 -18.59 -1.52 18.11
C SER A 101 -18.06 -1.81 16.70
N PHE A 102 -16.76 -1.98 16.58
CA PHE A 102 -16.07 -2.48 15.39
C PHE A 102 -15.56 -3.90 15.67
N ASP A 103 -15.95 -4.85 14.81
CA ASP A 103 -15.43 -6.23 14.92
C ASP A 103 -13.94 -6.27 14.57
N LYS A 104 -13.12 -6.34 15.59
CA LYS A 104 -11.66 -6.36 15.44
C LYS A 104 -11.12 -7.60 14.76
N LYS A 105 -11.90 -8.71 14.70
CA LYS A 105 -11.49 -9.92 13.99
C LYS A 105 -11.22 -9.66 12.51
N THR A 106 -12.01 -8.75 11.90
CA THR A 106 -11.85 -8.35 10.51
C THR A 106 -10.49 -7.71 10.20
N LEU A 107 -9.76 -7.25 11.23
CA LEU A 107 -8.39 -6.74 11.07
C LEU A 107 -7.39 -7.83 10.71
N LEU A 108 -7.72 -9.10 10.98
CA LEU A 108 -6.88 -10.27 10.67
C LEU A 108 -7.21 -10.87 9.29
N ASP A 109 -8.35 -10.52 8.68
CA ASP A 109 -8.79 -11.09 7.41
C ASP A 109 -7.89 -10.65 6.23
N ASN A 110 -7.30 -9.46 6.33
CA ASN A 110 -6.41 -8.90 5.32
C ASN A 110 -5.09 -8.45 5.96
N PRO A 111 -4.21 -9.38 6.31
CA PRO A 111 -2.93 -9.05 6.92
C PRO A 111 -2.08 -8.19 5.97
N ASN A 112 -1.45 -7.18 6.53
CA ASN A 112 -0.53 -6.31 5.82
C ASN A 112 0.77 -6.17 6.63
N GLN A 113 1.74 -5.43 6.10
CA GLN A 113 3.06 -5.27 6.74
C GLN A 113 3.02 -4.69 8.18
N PHE A 114 1.90 -4.07 8.58
CA PHE A 114 1.73 -3.49 9.92
C PHE A 114 1.05 -4.44 10.90
N VAL A 115 0.64 -5.64 10.46
CA VAL A 115 -0.05 -6.63 11.29
C VAL A 115 0.84 -7.85 11.45
N LYS A 116 1.22 -8.16 12.68
CA LYS A 116 2.02 -9.34 13.00
C LYS A 116 1.67 -9.89 14.38
N GLU A 117 1.94 -11.16 14.61
CA GLU A 117 1.84 -11.73 15.94
C GLU A 117 2.81 -11.01 16.90
N SER A 118 2.35 -10.66 18.06
CA SER A 118 3.12 -9.91 19.04
C SER A 118 4.25 -10.78 19.61
N LYS A 119 5.40 -10.17 19.87
CA LYS A 119 6.49 -10.78 20.62
C LYS A 119 6.26 -10.72 22.16
N TYR A 120 5.24 -10.00 22.61
CA TYR A 120 4.89 -9.83 24.01
C TYR A 120 3.70 -10.71 24.37
N ASP A 121 3.57 -10.99 25.65
CA ASP A 121 2.42 -11.65 26.25
C ASP A 121 1.48 -10.62 26.91
N VAL A 122 0.24 -11.04 27.19
CA VAL A 122 -0.75 -10.21 27.89
C VAL A 122 -0.21 -9.75 29.26
N SER A 123 0.55 -10.62 29.95
CA SER A 123 1.19 -10.34 31.23
C SER A 123 2.29 -9.26 31.17
N ASP A 124 2.81 -8.93 29.98
CA ASP A 124 3.73 -7.81 29.82
C ASP A 124 3.03 -6.46 29.99
N PHE A 125 1.76 -6.38 29.62
CA PHE A 125 0.91 -5.19 29.73
C PHE A 125 0.18 -5.11 31.08
N VAL A 126 -0.34 -6.23 31.56
CA VAL A 126 -1.16 -6.32 32.77
C VAL A 126 -0.41 -7.12 33.83
N LYS A 127 0.14 -6.42 34.81
CA LYS A 127 0.97 -7.04 35.86
C LYS A 127 0.15 -7.54 37.08
N GLU A 128 -1.05 -7.00 37.28
CA GLU A 128 -1.93 -7.37 38.37
C GLU A 128 -2.66 -8.69 38.06
N PRO A 129 -2.41 -9.77 38.81
CA PRO A 129 -2.94 -11.11 38.52
C PRO A 129 -4.47 -11.16 38.51
N GLU A 130 -5.14 -10.41 39.36
CA GLU A 130 -6.61 -10.36 39.46
C GLU A 130 -7.20 -9.76 38.17
N ILE A 131 -6.64 -8.62 37.70
CA ILE A 131 -7.08 -7.96 36.47
C ILE A 131 -6.79 -8.86 35.27
N LEU A 132 -5.61 -9.46 35.22
CA LEU A 132 -5.23 -10.39 34.17
C LEU A 132 -6.20 -11.58 34.08
N ASN A 133 -6.48 -12.21 35.21
CA ASN A 133 -7.40 -13.34 35.30
C ASN A 133 -8.83 -12.95 34.89
N PHE A 134 -9.31 -11.78 35.34
CA PHE A 134 -10.63 -11.26 34.96
C PHE A 134 -10.74 -11.13 33.41
N PHE A 135 -9.79 -10.47 32.75
CA PHE A 135 -9.86 -10.29 31.31
C PHE A 135 -9.63 -11.58 30.51
N LEU A 136 -8.84 -12.51 31.03
CA LEU A 136 -8.58 -13.77 30.31
C LEU A 136 -9.69 -14.80 30.51
N LYS A 137 -10.38 -14.82 31.66
CA LYS A 137 -11.31 -15.89 32.00
C LYS A 137 -12.74 -15.39 32.27
N ASP A 138 -12.90 -14.38 33.09
CA ASP A 138 -14.21 -14.06 33.69
C ASP A 138 -15.05 -13.08 32.87
N ILE A 139 -14.40 -12.26 32.05
CA ILE A 139 -15.05 -11.16 31.31
C ILE A 139 -16.17 -11.62 30.38
N ASP A 140 -16.09 -12.81 29.77
CA ASP A 140 -17.12 -13.29 28.85
C ASP A 140 -18.46 -13.44 29.57
N MET A 141 -18.46 -13.99 30.77
CA MET A 141 -19.66 -14.16 31.55
C MET A 141 -20.31 -12.80 31.89
N VAL A 142 -19.48 -11.77 32.13
CA VAL A 142 -19.99 -10.42 32.41
C VAL A 142 -20.52 -9.78 31.10
N LEU A 143 -19.82 -9.96 30.00
CA LEU A 143 -20.23 -9.44 28.70
C LEU A 143 -21.53 -10.07 28.19
N ASP A 144 -21.73 -11.37 28.41
CA ASP A 144 -22.98 -12.07 28.03
C ASP A 144 -24.23 -11.48 28.70
N GLN A 145 -24.04 -10.93 29.90
CA GLN A 145 -25.10 -10.27 30.65
C GLN A 145 -25.25 -8.77 30.32
N TYR A 146 -24.27 -8.16 29.63
CA TYR A 146 -24.24 -6.73 29.34
C TYR A 146 -24.94 -6.40 28.02
N LYS A 147 -26.26 -6.53 28.00
CA LYS A 147 -27.08 -6.24 26.81
C LYS A 147 -26.92 -4.82 26.21
N PRO A 148 -26.74 -3.75 26.99
CA PRO A 148 -26.50 -2.42 26.42
C PRO A 148 -25.27 -2.32 25.53
N GLY A 149 -24.26 -3.17 25.75
CA GLY A 149 -23.04 -3.26 24.94
C GLY A 149 -23.24 -3.95 23.59
N ASP A 150 -24.35 -4.61 23.35
CA ASP A 150 -24.63 -5.31 22.10
C ASP A 150 -24.55 -4.34 20.91
N PRO A 151 -23.76 -4.64 19.86
CA PRO A 151 -23.60 -3.79 18.66
C PRO A 151 -24.91 -3.39 18.02
N LYS A 152 -25.95 -4.23 18.04
CA LYS A 152 -27.28 -3.91 17.51
C LYS A 152 -27.94 -2.70 18.18
N ASN A 153 -27.57 -2.39 19.42
CA ASN A 153 -28.08 -1.24 20.17
C ASN A 153 -27.35 0.07 19.83
N LYS A 154 -26.25 -0.01 19.06
CA LYS A 154 -25.41 1.11 18.63
C LYS A 154 -25.72 1.49 17.18
N LYS A 155 -26.96 1.90 16.93
CA LYS A 155 -27.49 2.11 15.54
C LYS A 155 -26.65 3.13 14.77
N ASP A 156 -26.23 4.22 15.41
CA ASP A 156 -25.46 5.27 14.75
C ASP A 156 -24.06 4.77 14.34
N VAL A 157 -23.43 3.97 15.18
CA VAL A 157 -22.12 3.36 14.87
C VAL A 157 -22.26 2.35 13.73
N THR A 158 -23.27 1.50 13.74
CA THR A 158 -23.51 0.49 12.68
C THR A 158 -23.83 1.16 11.35
N ALA A 159 -24.63 2.22 11.34
CA ALA A 159 -24.94 3.01 10.14
C ALA A 159 -23.68 3.67 9.58
N TYR A 160 -22.88 4.33 10.44
CA TYR A 160 -21.62 4.95 10.04
C TYR A 160 -20.63 3.92 9.45
N MET A 161 -20.46 2.77 10.09
CA MET A 161 -19.59 1.70 9.60
C MET A 161 -20.04 1.15 8.25
N SER A 162 -21.36 1.01 8.04
CA SER A 162 -21.92 0.62 6.75
C SER A 162 -21.62 1.64 5.64
N MET A 163 -21.74 2.92 5.96
CA MET A 163 -21.40 4.01 5.04
C MET A 163 -19.89 3.98 4.68
N VAL A 164 -19.02 3.86 5.67
CA VAL A 164 -17.56 3.78 5.45
C VAL A 164 -17.20 2.57 4.57
N LYS A 165 -17.82 1.41 4.82
CA LYS A 165 -17.61 0.22 3.99
C LYS A 165 -18.01 0.47 2.54
N LYS A 166 -19.20 1.02 2.31
CA LYS A 166 -19.69 1.34 0.97
C LYS A 166 -18.75 2.32 0.24
N THR A 167 -18.34 3.39 0.90
CA THR A 167 -17.40 4.36 0.31
C THR A 167 -16.06 3.70 -0.07
N ARG A 168 -15.52 2.80 0.76
CA ARG A 168 -14.30 2.07 0.44
C ARG A 168 -14.47 1.15 -0.77
N GLU A 169 -15.60 0.45 -0.87
CA GLU A 169 -15.93 -0.39 -2.01
C GLU A 169 -16.05 0.43 -3.30
N GLU A 170 -16.70 1.59 -3.25
CA GLU A 170 -16.80 2.51 -4.39
C GLU A 170 -15.43 3.02 -4.85
N ILE A 171 -14.56 3.43 -3.92
CA ILE A 171 -13.19 3.85 -4.23
C ILE A 171 -12.40 2.70 -4.87
N THR A 172 -12.46 1.52 -4.30
CA THR A 172 -11.77 0.33 -4.83
C THR A 172 -12.24 0.00 -6.24
N ASN A 173 -13.55 -0.01 -6.47
CA ASN A 173 -14.13 -0.25 -7.80
C ASN A 173 -13.71 0.81 -8.81
N HIS A 174 -13.61 2.07 -8.39
CA HIS A 174 -13.14 3.15 -9.26
C HIS A 174 -11.65 2.98 -9.62
N MET A 175 -10.82 2.58 -8.66
CA MET A 175 -9.40 2.30 -8.91
C MET A 175 -9.21 1.14 -9.89
N VAL A 176 -9.92 0.03 -9.70
CA VAL A 176 -9.89 -1.13 -10.61
C VAL A 176 -10.30 -0.75 -12.03
N LYS A 177 -11.39 0.01 -12.19
CA LYS A 177 -11.82 0.50 -13.51
C LYS A 177 -10.78 1.40 -14.18
N ARG A 178 -10.13 2.27 -13.40
CA ARG A 178 -9.06 3.14 -13.91
C ARG A 178 -7.85 2.32 -14.38
N GLU A 179 -7.45 1.33 -13.61
CA GLU A 179 -6.32 0.45 -13.95
C GLU A 179 -6.60 -0.36 -15.22
N GLN A 180 -7.81 -0.93 -15.35
CA GLN A 180 -8.26 -1.62 -16.57
C GLN A 180 -8.20 -0.71 -17.79
N LYS A 181 -8.64 0.56 -17.66
CA LYS A 181 -8.57 1.53 -18.76
C LYS A 181 -7.12 1.86 -19.17
N ILE A 182 -6.24 2.05 -18.19
CA ILE A 182 -4.81 2.27 -18.45
C ILE A 182 -4.22 1.08 -19.21
N GLN A 183 -4.52 -0.14 -18.76
CA GLN A 183 -4.04 -1.37 -19.43
C GLN A 183 -4.56 -1.51 -20.85
N GLN A 184 -5.82 -1.18 -21.10
CA GLN A 184 -6.40 -1.18 -22.46
C GLN A 184 -5.68 -0.20 -23.40
N VAL A 185 -5.43 1.03 -22.92
CA VAL A 185 -4.70 2.04 -23.70
C VAL A 185 -3.26 1.60 -23.99
N ALA A 186 -2.57 1.04 -23.00
CA ALA A 186 -1.21 0.52 -23.18
C ALA A 186 -1.17 -0.62 -24.20
N ASN A 187 -2.09 -1.57 -24.11
CA ASN A 187 -2.18 -2.68 -25.08
C ASN A 187 -2.45 -2.18 -26.50
N GLN A 188 -3.37 -1.21 -26.66
CA GLN A 188 -3.64 -0.62 -27.98
C GLN A 188 -2.41 0.09 -28.55
N HIS A 189 -1.65 0.79 -27.72
CA HIS A 189 -0.40 1.42 -28.14
C HIS A 189 0.63 0.40 -28.62
N ILE A 190 0.80 -0.71 -27.90
CA ILE A 190 1.70 -1.81 -28.29
C ILE A 190 1.30 -2.38 -29.65
N ILE A 191 0.01 -2.63 -29.89
CA ILE A 191 -0.51 -3.13 -31.15
C ILE A 191 -0.18 -2.17 -32.29
N ASN A 192 -0.41 -0.86 -32.09
CA ASN A 192 -0.13 0.15 -33.11
C ASN A 192 1.37 0.25 -33.46
N VAL A 193 2.23 0.24 -32.43
CA VAL A 193 3.70 0.26 -32.63
C VAL A 193 4.16 -0.98 -33.37
N ARG A 194 3.65 -2.16 -33.01
CA ARG A 194 3.96 -3.41 -33.69
C ARG A 194 3.60 -3.36 -35.19
N ALA A 195 2.40 -2.89 -35.50
CA ALA A 195 1.95 -2.74 -36.87
C ALA A 195 2.85 -1.77 -37.68
N GLN A 196 3.33 -0.68 -37.07
CA GLN A 196 4.29 0.24 -37.71
C GLN A 196 5.62 -0.44 -38.03
N PHE A 197 6.15 -1.24 -37.07
CA PHE A 197 7.39 -1.98 -37.34
C PHE A 197 7.22 -3.07 -38.38
N GLU A 198 6.13 -3.80 -38.39
CA GLU A 198 5.84 -4.82 -39.40
C GLU A 198 5.79 -4.19 -40.81
N ASN A 199 5.12 -3.05 -40.99
CA ASN A 199 5.10 -2.30 -42.22
C ASN A 199 6.51 -1.84 -42.66
N ARG A 200 7.31 -1.34 -41.71
CA ARG A 200 8.68 -0.91 -42.01
C ARG A 200 9.59 -2.07 -42.44
N ILE A 201 9.45 -3.22 -41.76
CA ILE A 201 10.16 -4.45 -42.15
C ILE A 201 9.78 -4.89 -43.57
N ALA A 202 8.50 -4.87 -43.93
CA ALA A 202 8.04 -5.20 -45.25
C ALA A 202 8.64 -4.26 -46.33
N GLN A 203 8.66 -2.96 -46.07
CA GLN A 203 9.31 -1.98 -46.97
C GLN A 203 10.80 -2.25 -47.16
N LEU A 204 11.54 -2.43 -46.07
CA LEU A 204 12.98 -2.70 -46.10
C LEU A 204 13.27 -4.04 -46.79
N THR A 205 12.44 -5.04 -46.62
CA THR A 205 12.57 -6.32 -47.32
C THR A 205 12.42 -6.14 -48.81
N HIS A 206 11.42 -5.36 -49.24
CA HIS A 206 11.22 -5.08 -50.68
C HIS A 206 12.39 -4.27 -51.29
N GLU A 207 12.89 -3.26 -50.58
CA GLU A 207 14.07 -2.49 -50.99
C GLU A 207 15.32 -3.39 -51.11
N ASN A 208 15.53 -4.30 -50.18
CA ASN A 208 16.63 -5.27 -50.21
C ASN A 208 16.55 -6.21 -51.38
N ILE A 209 15.35 -6.70 -51.76
CA ILE A 209 15.17 -7.54 -52.96
C ILE A 209 15.56 -6.75 -54.19
N LYS A 210 15.06 -5.51 -54.36
CA LYS A 210 15.43 -4.65 -55.50
C LYS A 210 16.94 -4.38 -55.59
N MET A 211 17.59 -4.18 -54.45
CA MET A 211 19.04 -3.97 -54.43
C MET A 211 19.79 -5.25 -54.81
N LYS A 212 19.38 -6.42 -54.36
CA LYS A 212 19.96 -7.71 -54.78
C LYS A 212 19.86 -7.94 -56.29
N ASP A 213 18.68 -7.70 -56.86
CA ASP A 213 18.46 -7.84 -58.30
C ASP A 213 19.38 -6.89 -59.07
N LYS A 214 19.55 -5.66 -58.58
CA LYS A 214 20.46 -4.69 -59.23
C LYS A 214 21.93 -5.08 -59.10
N ILE A 215 22.34 -5.62 -57.95
CA ILE A 215 23.69 -6.15 -57.75
C ILE A 215 23.95 -7.30 -58.74
N GLU A 216 23.07 -8.26 -58.87
CA GLU A 216 23.20 -9.38 -59.80
C GLU A 216 23.28 -8.90 -61.26
N TYR A 217 22.45 -7.92 -61.62
CA TYR A 217 22.52 -7.29 -62.96
C TYR A 217 23.89 -6.64 -63.26
N LEU A 218 24.39 -5.86 -62.22
CA LEU A 218 25.70 -5.19 -62.40
C LEU A 218 26.88 -6.17 -62.48
N GLU A 219 26.84 -7.25 -61.65
CA GLU A 219 27.85 -8.32 -61.70
C GLU A 219 27.87 -9.01 -63.04
N LYS A 220 26.73 -9.33 -63.66
CA LYS A 220 26.65 -9.90 -65.03
C LYS A 220 27.23 -8.92 -66.05
N LYS A 221 26.94 -7.63 -65.94
CA LYS A 221 27.46 -6.60 -66.84
C LYS A 221 28.97 -6.43 -66.71
N ILE A 222 29.50 -6.41 -65.47
CA ILE A 222 30.96 -6.34 -65.23
C ILE A 222 31.67 -7.55 -65.80
N ASN A 223 31.16 -8.76 -65.54
CA ASN A 223 31.73 -9.98 -66.10
C ASN A 223 31.72 -9.99 -67.65
N GLY A 224 30.67 -9.45 -68.25
CA GLY A 224 30.60 -9.23 -69.68
C GLY A 224 31.69 -8.29 -70.19
N LEU A 225 31.84 -7.13 -69.57
CA LEU A 225 32.87 -6.13 -69.96
C LEU A 225 34.31 -6.66 -69.77
N ILE A 226 34.55 -7.42 -68.66
CA ILE A 226 35.86 -8.06 -68.45
C ILE A 226 36.17 -9.03 -69.60
N THR A 227 35.20 -9.86 -69.97
CA THR A 227 35.37 -10.84 -71.08
C THR A 227 35.65 -10.16 -72.37
N GLU A 228 34.95 -9.05 -72.68
CA GLU A 228 35.18 -8.26 -73.93
C GLU A 228 36.55 -7.57 -73.90
N THR A 229 36.96 -7.01 -72.76
CA THR A 229 38.28 -6.40 -72.61
C THR A 229 39.42 -7.41 -72.83
N ILE A 230 39.25 -8.64 -72.27
CA ILE A 230 40.24 -9.73 -72.53
C ILE A 230 40.31 -10.10 -73.99
N LYS A 231 39.19 -10.20 -74.74
CA LYS A 231 39.17 -10.48 -76.16
C LYS A 231 39.90 -9.37 -76.95
N LEU A 232 39.59 -8.11 -76.64
CA LEU A 232 40.25 -6.97 -77.33
C LEU A 232 41.76 -6.92 -77.06
N ARG A 233 42.20 -7.19 -75.85
CA ARG A 233 43.67 -7.27 -75.59
C ARG A 233 44.35 -8.40 -76.31
N LYS A 234 43.75 -9.59 -76.46
CA LYS A 234 44.28 -10.70 -77.22
C LYS A 234 44.37 -10.36 -78.68
N SER A 235 43.35 -9.68 -79.27
CA SER A 235 43.38 -9.27 -80.69
C SER A 235 44.37 -8.14 -80.96
N SER A 236 44.66 -7.26 -80.05
CA SER A 236 45.69 -6.21 -80.17
C SER A 236 47.11 -6.78 -80.12
N ASN A 237 47.37 -7.76 -79.20
CA ASN A 237 48.66 -8.41 -79.12
C ASN A 237 48.99 -9.25 -80.38
N SER A 238 48.00 -9.94 -80.97
CA SER A 238 48.21 -10.68 -82.20
C SER A 238 48.44 -9.80 -83.44
N LYS A 239 48.09 -8.51 -83.40
CA LYS A 239 48.40 -7.49 -84.50
C LYS A 239 49.74 -6.82 -84.28
N LEU A 240 50.39 -6.95 -83.13
CA LEU A 240 51.72 -6.42 -82.86
C LEU A 240 52.84 -7.46 -83.14
N GLU A 241 52.49 -8.73 -83.36
CA GLU A 241 53.41 -9.84 -83.63
C GLU A 241 53.40 -10.26 -85.11
N SER A 242 52.62 -9.54 -85.96
CA SER A 242 52.55 -9.70 -87.40
C SER A 242 53.15 -8.45 -88.09
#